data_2c1ce43c01439da70c4b04ee39dc7479
#
_entry.id   2c1ce43c01439da70c4b04ee39dc7479
#
_cell.length_a   1.000
_cell.length_b   1.000
_cell.length_c   1.000
_cell.angle_alpha   90.00
_cell.angle_beta   90.00
_cell.angle_gamma   90.00
#
_symmetry.space_group_name_H-M   'P 1'
#
loop_
_entity.id
_entity.type
_entity.pdbx_description
1 polymer ?
#
loop_
_entity_poly.entity_id
_entity_poly.type
_entity_poly.pdbx_seq_one_letter_code
_entity_poly.pdbx_strand_id
1 'polypeptide(L)'
;NEKIIYPDLIRKIRAAIPERVGITLHGGSGISDSQIRAAIEAGINNVHINTEIRVATVESLRKALEENPEETTPYKLFAPTIDAARLKIEEKLKLFGSVNRI
;
A
#
# COMPACT_ATOMS: atom_id res chain seq x y z
N ASN A 1 2.34 -13.81 -11.51
CA ASN A 1 1.60 -14.65 -10.57
C ASN A 1 0.76 -13.79 -9.63
N GLU A 2 -0.53 -14.01 -9.65
CA GLU A 2 -1.45 -13.32 -8.75
C GLU A 2 -1.32 -13.88 -7.34
N LYS A 3 -1.22 -13.00 -6.35
CA LYS A 3 -1.21 -13.39 -4.95
C LYS A 3 -2.64 -13.67 -4.49
N ILE A 4 -2.81 -14.74 -3.73
CA ILE A 4 -4.13 -15.17 -3.25
C ILE A 4 -4.18 -15.10 -1.72
N ILE A 5 -5.28 -14.55 -1.22
CA ILE A 5 -5.58 -14.49 0.21
C ILE A 5 -6.68 -15.53 0.53
N TYR A 6 -6.60 -16.13 1.71
CA TYR A 6 -7.58 -17.09 2.19
C TYR A 6 -8.32 -16.52 3.40
N PRO A 7 -9.44 -15.78 3.19
CA PRO A 7 -10.15 -15.11 4.29
C PRO A 7 -10.64 -16.07 5.39
N ASP A 8 -11.05 -17.28 5.02
CA ASP A 8 -11.53 -18.26 6.02
C ASP A 8 -10.42 -18.68 6.98
N LEU A 9 -9.19 -18.83 6.48
CA LEU A 9 -8.04 -19.12 7.32
C LEU A 9 -7.76 -17.95 8.27
N ILE A 10 -7.87 -16.72 7.79
CA ILE A 10 -7.69 -15.53 8.61
C ILE A 10 -8.74 -15.50 9.73
N ARG A 11 -10.00 -15.79 9.42
CA ARG A 11 -11.08 -15.85 10.42
C ARG A 11 -10.80 -16.90 11.48
N LYS A 12 -10.28 -18.06 11.09
CA LYS A 12 -9.91 -19.12 12.03
C LYS A 12 -8.78 -18.69 12.96
N ILE A 13 -7.76 -18.03 12.42
CA ILE A 13 -6.66 -17.49 13.22
C ILE A 13 -7.18 -16.41 14.16
N ARG A 14 -8.03 -15.49 13.65
CA ARG A 14 -8.61 -14.42 14.46
C ARG A 14 -9.40 -14.97 15.65
N ALA A 15 -10.16 -16.01 15.43
CA ALA A 15 -10.97 -16.67 16.47
C ALA A 15 -10.10 -17.42 17.50
N ALA A 16 -8.91 -17.86 17.09
CA ALA A 16 -8.03 -18.68 17.93
C ALA A 16 -7.11 -17.86 18.85
N ILE A 17 -7.00 -16.55 18.65
CA ILE A 17 -6.12 -15.68 19.42
C ILE A 17 -6.91 -14.57 20.11
N PRO A 18 -6.37 -13.97 21.20
CA PRO A 18 -7.06 -12.86 21.87
C PRO A 18 -7.27 -11.67 20.94
N GLU A 19 -8.38 -10.97 21.11
CA GLU A 19 -8.75 -9.81 20.29
C GLU A 19 -7.69 -8.72 20.32
N ARG A 20 -6.98 -8.55 21.44
CA ARG A 20 -5.91 -7.56 21.58
C ARG A 20 -4.68 -7.86 20.74
N VAL A 21 -4.55 -9.09 20.23
CA VAL A 21 -3.39 -9.49 19.40
C VAL A 21 -3.68 -9.12 17.95
N GLY A 22 -2.81 -8.29 17.37
CA GLY A 22 -2.93 -7.88 15.97
C GLY A 22 -2.49 -8.96 15.00
N ILE A 23 -3.08 -8.96 13.82
CA ILE A 23 -2.67 -9.82 12.70
C ILE A 23 -2.16 -8.93 11.58
N THR A 24 -0.94 -9.18 11.12
CA THR A 24 -0.30 -8.40 10.06
C THR A 24 -0.29 -9.17 8.76
N LEU A 25 -0.68 -8.50 7.68
CA LEU A 25 -0.52 -9.01 6.33
C LEU A 25 0.75 -8.40 5.73
N HIS A 26 1.76 -9.23 5.52
CA HIS A 26 2.99 -8.83 4.85
C HIS A 26 2.85 -8.95 3.33
N GLY A 27 3.62 -8.14 2.61
CA GLY A 27 3.67 -8.23 1.16
C GLY A 27 2.35 -7.91 0.50
N GLY A 28 1.65 -6.88 0.97
CA GLY A 28 0.36 -6.47 0.43
C GLY A 28 0.39 -5.96 -1.00
N SER A 29 1.57 -5.60 -1.52
CA SER A 29 1.72 -5.20 -2.93
C SER A 29 1.44 -6.38 -3.86
N GLY A 30 0.71 -6.12 -4.94
CA GLY A 30 0.34 -7.17 -5.91
C GLY A 30 -0.87 -8.00 -5.52
N ILE A 31 -1.52 -7.69 -4.39
CA ILE A 31 -2.78 -8.30 -3.99
C ILE A 31 -3.91 -7.40 -4.50
N SER A 32 -4.97 -7.98 -5.06
CA SER A 32 -6.09 -7.19 -5.56
C SER A 32 -6.81 -6.46 -4.44
N ASP A 33 -7.44 -5.33 -4.76
CA ASP A 33 -8.18 -4.52 -3.79
C ASP A 33 -9.29 -5.31 -3.09
N SER A 34 -10.00 -6.15 -3.84
CA SER A 34 -11.07 -6.99 -3.26
C SER A 34 -10.53 -8.00 -2.26
N GLN A 35 -9.36 -8.59 -2.52
CA GLN A 35 -8.73 -9.51 -1.58
C GLN A 35 -8.21 -8.80 -0.33
N ILE A 36 -7.66 -7.60 -0.48
CA ILE A 36 -7.23 -6.77 0.66
C ILE A 36 -8.43 -6.46 1.56
N ARG A 37 -9.54 -6.01 0.97
CA ARG A 37 -10.76 -5.73 1.74
C ARG A 37 -11.28 -6.98 2.47
N ALA A 38 -11.29 -8.12 1.78
CA ALA A 38 -11.72 -9.38 2.38
C ALA A 38 -10.82 -9.80 3.55
N ALA A 39 -9.51 -9.58 3.43
CA ALA A 39 -8.56 -9.86 4.50
C ALA A 39 -8.83 -8.97 5.73
N ILE A 40 -9.05 -7.68 5.51
CA ILE A 40 -9.35 -6.74 6.59
C ILE A 40 -10.66 -7.11 7.29
N GLU A 41 -11.70 -7.43 6.52
CA GLU A 41 -12.98 -7.87 7.08
C GLU A 41 -12.85 -9.18 7.86
N ALA A 42 -11.91 -10.05 7.45
CA ALA A 42 -11.66 -11.32 8.14
C ALA A 42 -10.86 -11.17 9.44
N GLY A 43 -10.24 -10.00 9.69
CA GLY A 43 -9.56 -9.72 10.94
C GLY A 43 -8.12 -9.25 10.87
N ILE A 44 -7.61 -8.94 9.67
CA ILE A 44 -6.28 -8.33 9.52
C ILE A 44 -6.33 -6.90 10.07
N ASN A 45 -5.39 -6.55 10.93
CA ASN A 45 -5.31 -5.24 11.57
C ASN A 45 -4.23 -4.33 10.95
N ASN A 46 -3.24 -4.93 10.31
CA ASN A 46 -2.08 -4.21 9.81
C ASN A 46 -1.67 -4.76 8.44
N VAL A 47 -1.51 -3.88 7.47
CA VAL A 47 -1.13 -4.27 6.10
C VAL A 47 0.17 -3.57 5.73
N HIS A 48 1.16 -4.33 5.29
CA HIS A 48 2.45 -3.78 4.86
C HIS A 48 2.49 -3.65 3.34
N ILE A 49 2.61 -2.43 2.87
CA ILE A 49 2.78 -2.09 1.46
C ILE A 49 4.12 -1.39 1.30
N ASN A 50 4.93 -1.85 0.37
CA ASN A 50 6.23 -1.23 0.09
C ASN A 50 6.48 -1.12 -1.41
N THR A 51 6.43 -2.24 -2.13
CA THR A 51 6.80 -2.30 -3.55
C THR A 51 6.00 -1.34 -4.41
N GLU A 52 4.68 -1.25 -4.23
CA GLU A 52 3.83 -0.35 -5.01
C GLU A 52 4.22 1.11 -4.83
N ILE A 53 4.57 1.51 -3.59
CA ILE A 53 4.99 2.88 -3.30
C ILE A 53 6.35 3.16 -3.94
N ARG A 54 7.27 2.21 -3.85
CA ARG A 54 8.59 2.32 -4.47
C ARG A 54 8.50 2.44 -5.99
N VAL A 55 7.68 1.61 -6.63
CA VAL A 55 7.47 1.63 -8.08
C VAL A 55 6.88 2.98 -8.50
N ALA A 56 5.84 3.46 -7.83
CA ALA A 56 5.22 4.76 -8.14
C ALA A 56 6.24 5.90 -8.00
N THR A 57 7.07 5.85 -6.98
CA THR A 57 8.12 6.86 -6.72
C THR A 57 9.16 6.86 -7.83
N VAL A 58 9.70 5.70 -8.18
CA VAL A 58 10.75 5.58 -9.20
C VAL A 58 10.22 5.93 -10.58
N GLU A 59 9.01 5.50 -10.92
CA GLU A 59 8.40 5.84 -12.22
C GLU A 59 8.19 7.35 -12.36
N SER A 60 7.75 8.01 -11.31
CA SER A 60 7.57 9.46 -11.31
C SER A 60 8.89 10.19 -11.48
N LEU A 61 9.94 9.73 -10.79
CA LEU A 61 11.28 10.32 -10.93
C LEU A 61 11.82 10.12 -12.35
N ARG A 62 11.66 8.93 -12.91
CA ARG A 62 12.09 8.64 -14.28
C ARG A 62 11.41 9.57 -15.27
N LYS A 63 10.10 9.74 -15.12
CA LYS A 63 9.31 10.64 -15.97
C LYS A 63 9.78 12.09 -15.84
N ALA A 64 10.03 12.56 -14.61
CA ALA A 64 10.53 13.92 -14.38
C ALA A 64 11.89 14.14 -15.06
N LEU A 65 12.79 13.17 -14.99
CA LEU A 65 14.10 13.25 -15.64
C LEU A 65 13.97 13.25 -17.16
N GLU A 66 13.10 12.44 -17.73
CA GLU A 66 12.88 12.37 -19.18
C GLU A 66 12.23 13.63 -19.73
N GLU A 67 11.27 14.22 -19.01
CA GLU A 67 10.58 15.43 -19.43
C GLU A 67 11.41 16.71 -19.24
N ASN A 68 12.42 16.68 -18.36
CA ASN A 68 13.23 17.84 -18.01
C ASN A 68 14.73 17.47 -18.03
N PRO A 69 15.29 17.09 -19.21
CA PRO A 69 16.65 16.57 -19.27
C PRO A 69 17.73 17.60 -18.90
N GLU A 70 17.41 18.90 -18.98
CA GLU A 70 18.36 19.97 -18.65
C GLU A 70 18.22 20.46 -17.19
N GLU A 71 17.24 19.93 -16.44
CA GLU A 71 16.99 20.39 -15.08
C GLU A 71 18.05 19.85 -14.13
N THR A 72 18.66 20.74 -13.36
CA THR A 72 19.70 20.41 -12.39
C THR A 72 19.30 20.74 -10.95
N THR A 73 18.09 21.26 -10.76
CA THR A 73 17.59 21.64 -9.43
C THR A 73 16.84 20.45 -8.81
N PRO A 74 17.40 19.81 -7.77
CA PRO A 74 16.82 18.57 -7.23
C PRO A 74 15.37 18.70 -6.79
N TYR A 75 14.97 19.78 -6.13
CA TYR A 75 13.60 19.90 -5.64
C TYR A 75 12.56 19.92 -6.76
N LYS A 76 12.92 20.41 -7.95
CA LYS A 76 12.02 20.43 -9.11
C LYS A 76 11.77 19.03 -9.66
N LEU A 77 12.75 18.15 -9.50
CA LEU A 77 12.64 16.75 -9.91
C LEU A 77 11.93 15.92 -8.85
N PHE A 78 12.19 16.21 -7.56
CA PHE A 78 11.66 15.42 -6.46
C PHE A 78 10.24 15.80 -6.04
N ALA A 79 9.79 17.03 -6.27
CA ALA A 79 8.45 17.45 -5.90
C ALA A 79 7.36 16.55 -6.54
N PRO A 80 7.37 16.28 -7.85
CA PRO A 80 6.41 15.35 -8.45
C PRO A 80 6.54 13.93 -7.89
N THR A 81 7.75 13.51 -7.52
CA THR A 81 8.03 12.20 -6.95
C THR A 81 7.39 12.06 -5.57
N ILE A 82 7.51 13.08 -4.74
CA ILE A 82 6.87 13.13 -3.42
C ILE A 82 5.35 13.10 -3.56
N ASP A 83 4.79 13.85 -4.52
CA ASP A 83 3.35 13.84 -4.79
C ASP A 83 2.86 12.46 -5.24
N ALA A 84 3.62 11.77 -6.08
CA ALA A 84 3.27 10.42 -6.54
C ALA A 84 3.24 9.43 -5.37
N ALA A 85 4.23 9.51 -4.46
CA ALA A 85 4.26 8.68 -3.26
C ALA A 85 3.06 8.99 -2.36
N ARG A 86 2.76 10.27 -2.14
CA ARG A 86 1.61 10.71 -1.34
C ARG A 86 0.30 10.18 -1.89
N LEU A 87 0.08 10.31 -3.20
CA LEU A 87 -1.15 9.84 -3.84
C LEU A 87 -1.32 8.33 -3.70
N LYS A 88 -0.25 7.57 -3.84
CA LYS A 88 -0.28 6.12 -3.68
C LYS A 88 -0.61 5.73 -2.23
N ILE A 89 -0.03 6.43 -1.26
CA ILE A 89 -0.31 6.21 0.16
C ILE A 89 -1.77 6.54 0.48
N GLU A 90 -2.30 7.66 -0.03
CA GLU A 90 -3.71 8.04 0.15
C GLU A 90 -4.66 6.99 -0.43
N GLU A 91 -4.34 6.47 -1.62
CA GLU A 91 -5.10 5.39 -2.26
C GLU A 91 -5.18 4.17 -1.35
N LYS A 92 -4.07 3.76 -0.76
CA LYS A 92 -4.02 2.59 0.14
C LYS A 92 -4.75 2.85 1.47
N LEU A 93 -4.63 4.04 2.03
CA LEU A 93 -5.36 4.40 3.26
C LEU A 93 -6.88 4.32 3.04
N LYS A 94 -7.36 4.78 1.89
CA LYS A 94 -8.78 4.67 1.53
C LYS A 94 -9.20 3.21 1.37
N LEU A 95 -8.39 2.42 0.69
CA LEU A 95 -8.63 0.99 0.49
C LEU A 95 -8.74 0.26 1.83
N PHE A 96 -7.88 0.60 2.79
CA PHE A 96 -7.86 -0.04 4.11
C PHE A 96 -8.96 0.48 5.05
N GLY A 97 -9.72 1.50 4.62
CA GLY A 97 -10.74 2.11 5.47
C GLY A 97 -10.17 2.93 6.61
N SER A 98 -8.94 3.44 6.47
CA SER A 98 -8.24 4.16 7.54
C SER A 98 -8.47 5.67 7.54
N VAL A 99 -9.19 6.19 6.56
CA VAL A 99 -9.47 7.63 6.46
C VAL A 99 -10.42 8.05 7.58
N ASN A 100 -10.04 9.10 8.32
CA ASN A 100 -10.80 9.64 9.46
C ASN A 100 -10.94 8.66 10.64
N ARG A 101 -10.04 7.72 10.76
CA ARG A 101 -10.01 6.77 11.89
C ARG A 101 -8.82 7.05 12.81
N ILE A 102 -8.98 8.05 13.62
CA ILE A 102 -7.96 8.41 14.60
C ILE A 102 -8.46 8.08 16.01
#